data_fd18200534f5bdfa6cf3ebc207501647
#
_entry.id   fd18200534f5bdfa6cf3ebc207501647
#
_cell.length_a   1.000
_cell.length_b   1.000
_cell.length_c   1.000
_cell.angle_alpha   90.00
_cell.angle_beta   90.00
_cell.angle_gamma   90.00
#
_symmetry.space_group_name_H-M   'P 1'
#
loop_
_entity.id
_entity.type
_entity.pdbx_description
1 polymer ?
#
loop_
_entity_poly.entity_id
_entity_poly.type
_entity_poly.pdbx_seq_one_letter_code
_entity_poly.pdbx_strand_id
1 'polypeptide(L)'
;MSIAQRIRVLAVLLCSLSLLVSFPVKAADNNSDYDIAIDLATMLQSARSVIGENQELINDPAIGDKGLTGAVVQARAIEKYTKAKGGAAPDLTSDDLKSRLLRAQVEAIHQVVEDNQDTINQPDIAFKGFVPAVFARLVNEEFQRNMGEEAEVKVTAPPELIRNRKARPDDWEVEAIRNDLSAPGWEKGAVFSAEAEKDGRPAFRVLVPEYYGQGCLACHGSPKGELDVTGYPKEGGKVGDLGGVI
;
A
#
# COMPACT_ATOMS: atom_id res chain seq x y z
N MET A 1 75.96 -47.54 18.11
CA MET A 1 76.07 -46.19 18.70
C MET A 1 75.43 -45.21 17.76
N SER A 2 74.24 -44.68 18.07
CA SER A 2 73.71 -43.46 17.42
C SER A 2 72.60 -42.94 18.30
N ILE A 3 72.76 -41.72 18.63
CA ILE A 3 71.94 -40.97 19.58
C ILE A 3 70.77 -40.39 18.78
N ALA A 4 69.55 -40.80 19.14
CA ALA A 4 68.32 -40.27 18.58
C ALA A 4 67.99 -38.90 19.22
N GLN A 5 68.03 -37.86 18.40
CA GLN A 5 67.65 -36.51 18.78
C GLN A 5 66.13 -36.37 18.70
N ARG A 6 65.45 -36.17 19.84
CA ARG A 6 64.01 -35.91 19.93
C ARG A 6 63.77 -34.41 19.66
N ILE A 7 63.16 -34.10 18.53
CA ILE A 7 62.61 -32.76 18.25
C ILE A 7 61.19 -32.74 18.86
N ARG A 8 60.95 -31.88 19.88
CA ARG A 8 59.63 -31.58 20.42
C ARG A 8 59.06 -30.42 19.57
N VAL A 9 58.05 -30.74 18.77
CA VAL A 9 57.23 -29.75 18.09
C VAL A 9 56.21 -29.22 19.09
N LEU A 10 56.31 -27.96 19.45
CA LEU A 10 55.38 -27.24 20.31
C LEU A 10 54.26 -26.70 19.39
N ALA A 11 53.11 -27.34 19.34
CA ALA A 11 51.92 -26.85 18.64
C ALA A 11 51.29 -25.72 19.51
N VAL A 12 51.45 -24.48 19.06
CA VAL A 12 50.76 -23.32 19.64
C VAL A 12 49.37 -23.27 19.01
N LEU A 13 48.35 -23.67 19.77
CA LEU A 13 46.94 -23.53 19.43
C LEU A 13 46.54 -22.05 19.62
N LEU A 14 46.54 -21.27 18.55
CA LEU A 14 45.89 -19.95 18.56
C LEU A 14 44.37 -20.14 18.53
N CYS A 15 43.76 -20.04 19.72
CA CYS A 15 42.33 -19.95 19.86
C CYS A 15 41.90 -18.51 19.51
N SER A 16 41.52 -18.27 18.25
CA SER A 16 40.91 -16.99 17.84
C SER A 16 39.50 -16.88 18.44
N LEU A 17 39.42 -16.17 19.56
CA LEU A 17 38.16 -15.79 20.20
C LEU A 17 37.48 -14.72 19.35
N SER A 18 36.62 -15.13 18.42
CA SER A 18 35.74 -14.24 17.68
C SER A 18 34.73 -13.66 18.66
N LEU A 19 34.93 -12.42 19.10
CA LEU A 19 33.90 -11.63 19.79
C LEU A 19 32.76 -11.38 18.81
N LEU A 20 31.70 -12.16 18.92
CA LEU A 20 30.40 -11.83 18.33
C LEU A 20 29.87 -10.59 19.07
N VAL A 21 30.10 -9.41 18.49
CA VAL A 21 29.43 -8.18 18.92
C VAL A 21 27.99 -8.32 18.49
N SER A 22 27.15 -8.82 19.38
CA SER A 22 25.69 -8.77 19.22
C SER A 22 25.27 -7.31 19.40
N PHE A 23 25.01 -6.62 18.31
CA PHE A 23 24.27 -5.36 18.37
C PHE A 23 22.87 -5.70 18.87
N PRO A 24 22.33 -5.00 19.88
CA PRO A 24 20.94 -5.17 20.23
C PRO A 24 20.10 -4.71 19.03
N VAL A 25 19.51 -5.66 18.32
CA VAL A 25 18.40 -5.35 17.44
C VAL A 25 17.30 -4.84 18.37
N LYS A 26 17.05 -3.53 18.32
CA LYS A 26 15.92 -2.92 18.99
C LYS A 26 14.71 -3.61 18.37
N ALA A 27 14.01 -4.46 19.14
CA ALA A 27 12.73 -4.99 18.73
C ALA A 27 11.87 -3.79 18.33
N ALA A 28 11.48 -3.74 17.05
CA ALA A 28 10.53 -2.74 16.58
C ALA A 28 9.31 -2.85 17.50
N ASP A 29 8.76 -1.71 17.90
CA ASP A 29 7.50 -1.70 18.63
C ASP A 29 6.39 -2.05 17.61
N ASN A 30 6.16 -3.35 17.43
CA ASN A 30 5.22 -3.89 16.42
C ASN A 30 3.83 -3.27 16.52
N ASN A 31 3.44 -2.76 17.70
CA ASN A 31 2.22 -2.00 17.87
C ASN A 31 2.29 -0.65 17.17
N SER A 32 3.45 0.05 17.25
CA SER A 32 3.64 1.34 16.58
C SER A 32 3.59 1.19 15.05
N ASP A 33 4.30 0.22 14.50
CA ASP A 33 4.37 -0.02 13.05
C ASP A 33 3.04 -0.50 12.48
N TYR A 34 2.31 -1.32 13.22
CA TYR A 34 0.94 -1.71 12.88
C TYR A 34 0.01 -0.49 12.81
N ASP A 35 0.02 0.35 13.83
CA ASP A 35 -0.82 1.56 13.88
C ASP A 35 -0.48 2.54 12.74
N ILE A 36 0.80 2.69 12.41
CA ILE A 36 1.26 3.48 11.26
C ILE A 36 0.69 2.92 9.96
N ALA A 37 0.83 1.62 9.74
CA ALA A 37 0.34 0.97 8.51
C ALA A 37 -1.17 1.11 8.36
N ILE A 38 -1.94 0.93 9.44
CA ILE A 38 -3.39 1.13 9.44
C ILE A 38 -3.77 2.59 9.13
N ASP A 39 -3.02 3.54 9.66
CA ASP A 39 -3.30 4.96 9.41
C ASP A 39 -2.99 5.34 7.96
N LEU A 40 -1.89 4.85 7.38
CA LEU A 40 -1.57 5.05 5.96
C LEU A 40 -2.63 4.41 5.05
N ALA A 41 -3.04 3.17 5.34
CA ALA A 41 -4.10 2.51 4.59
C ALA A 41 -5.43 3.28 4.68
N THR A 42 -5.80 3.75 5.88
CA THR A 42 -7.02 4.54 6.10
C THR A 42 -6.98 5.86 5.35
N MET A 43 -5.85 6.55 5.32
CA MET A 43 -5.69 7.79 4.57
C MET A 43 -5.82 7.54 3.06
N LEU A 44 -5.17 6.51 2.52
CA LEU A 44 -5.27 6.15 1.11
C LEU A 44 -6.71 5.79 0.73
N GLN A 45 -7.40 4.98 1.54
CA GLN A 45 -8.82 4.63 1.34
C GLN A 45 -9.70 5.87 1.36
N SER A 46 -9.46 6.80 2.28
CA SER A 46 -10.18 8.06 2.40
C SER A 46 -10.02 8.92 1.13
N ALA A 47 -8.80 9.06 0.64
CA ALA A 47 -8.51 9.81 -0.58
C ALA A 47 -9.11 9.16 -1.84
N ARG A 48 -9.01 7.82 -1.96
CA ARG A 48 -9.66 7.06 -3.04
C ARG A 48 -11.17 7.20 -3.04
N SER A 49 -11.78 7.25 -1.86
CA SER A 49 -13.22 7.49 -1.72
C SER A 49 -13.62 8.86 -2.28
N VAL A 50 -12.82 9.91 -2.04
CA VAL A 50 -13.08 11.24 -2.62
C VAL A 50 -13.06 11.17 -4.14
N ILE A 51 -12.07 10.53 -4.74
CA ILE A 51 -11.99 10.36 -6.21
C ILE A 51 -13.17 9.51 -6.73
N GLY A 52 -13.53 8.44 -6.02
CA GLY A 52 -14.65 7.57 -6.38
C GLY A 52 -16.00 8.29 -6.39
N GLU A 53 -16.27 9.09 -5.38
CA GLU A 53 -17.50 9.89 -5.25
C GLU A 53 -17.61 11.01 -6.29
N ASN A 54 -16.49 11.43 -6.86
CA ASN A 54 -16.45 12.47 -7.90
C ASN A 54 -16.29 11.92 -9.33
N GLN A 55 -16.45 10.60 -9.55
CA GLN A 55 -16.26 10.01 -10.88
C GLN A 55 -17.24 10.57 -11.94
N GLU A 56 -18.48 10.82 -11.57
CA GLU A 56 -19.46 11.44 -12.46
C GLU A 56 -19.01 12.85 -12.86
N LEU A 57 -18.58 13.66 -11.89
CA LEU A 57 -18.06 15.00 -12.13
C LEU A 57 -16.78 14.97 -13.00
N ILE A 58 -15.80 14.12 -12.64
CA ILE A 58 -14.55 13.98 -13.40
C ILE A 58 -14.83 13.62 -14.85
N ASN A 59 -15.76 12.71 -15.11
CA ASN A 59 -16.05 12.18 -16.43
C ASN A 59 -17.12 12.96 -17.19
N ASP A 60 -17.67 14.04 -16.65
CA ASP A 60 -18.63 14.89 -17.35
C ASP A 60 -17.90 15.71 -18.46
N PRO A 61 -18.19 15.45 -19.75
CA PRO A 61 -17.52 16.16 -20.84
C PRO A 61 -17.96 17.63 -21.00
N ALA A 62 -19.13 17.99 -20.44
CA ALA A 62 -19.68 19.33 -20.56
C ALA A 62 -19.04 20.34 -19.57
N ILE A 63 -18.40 19.84 -18.53
CA ILE A 63 -17.75 20.66 -17.50
C ILE A 63 -16.24 20.68 -17.77
N GLY A 64 -15.63 21.85 -17.98
CA GLY A 64 -14.18 22.00 -18.05
C GLY A 64 -13.54 21.98 -16.67
N ASP A 65 -13.52 23.11 -15.99
CA ASP A 65 -13.03 23.15 -14.60
C ASP A 65 -14.00 22.46 -13.64
N LYS A 66 -13.51 21.40 -12.99
CA LYS A 66 -14.28 20.60 -12.03
C LYS A 66 -14.23 21.18 -10.62
N GLY A 67 -13.37 22.14 -10.34
CA GLY A 67 -13.09 22.64 -9.00
C GLY A 67 -12.51 21.58 -8.07
N LEU A 68 -12.04 20.45 -8.61
CA LEU A 68 -11.48 19.32 -7.86
C LEU A 68 -9.95 19.46 -7.79
N THR A 69 -9.47 20.48 -7.09
CA THR A 69 -8.04 20.74 -6.92
C THR A 69 -7.39 19.79 -5.91
N GLY A 70 -6.05 19.74 -5.89
CA GLY A 70 -5.29 18.99 -4.89
C GLY A 70 -5.66 19.39 -3.46
N ALA A 71 -5.80 20.69 -3.21
CA ALA A 71 -6.22 21.20 -1.89
C ALA A 71 -7.63 20.71 -1.48
N VAL A 72 -8.58 20.67 -2.42
CA VAL A 72 -9.95 20.18 -2.16
C VAL A 72 -9.94 18.68 -1.87
N VAL A 73 -9.23 17.88 -2.66
CA VAL A 73 -9.15 16.42 -2.45
C VAL A 73 -8.44 16.10 -1.15
N GLN A 74 -7.33 16.76 -0.87
CA GLN A 74 -6.56 16.64 0.37
C GLN A 74 -7.44 16.93 1.61
N ALA A 75 -8.12 18.07 1.62
CA ALA A 75 -8.98 18.45 2.75
C ALA A 75 -10.11 17.42 2.99
N ARG A 76 -10.78 16.96 1.92
CA ARG A 76 -11.82 15.95 2.01
C ARG A 76 -11.28 14.57 2.44
N ALA A 77 -10.07 14.22 2.01
CA ALA A 77 -9.41 12.98 2.44
C ALA A 77 -9.13 13.01 3.95
N ILE A 78 -8.60 14.12 4.47
CA ILE A 78 -8.36 14.31 5.90
C ILE A 78 -9.67 14.27 6.69
N GLU A 79 -10.75 14.88 6.20
CA GLU A 79 -12.07 14.82 6.83
C GLU A 79 -12.57 13.37 6.94
N LYS A 80 -12.51 12.60 5.84
CA LYS A 80 -12.91 11.19 5.82
C LYS A 80 -12.05 10.32 6.72
N TYR A 81 -10.74 10.53 6.71
CA TYR A 81 -9.81 9.88 7.63
C TYR A 81 -10.21 10.16 9.09
N THR A 82 -10.40 11.43 9.44
CA THR A 82 -10.80 11.86 10.79
C THR A 82 -12.09 11.16 11.23
N LYS A 83 -13.08 11.09 10.34
CA LYS A 83 -14.32 10.35 10.59
C LYS A 83 -14.07 8.85 10.80
N ALA A 84 -13.26 8.22 9.95
CA ALA A 84 -12.92 6.80 10.05
C ALA A 84 -12.15 6.48 11.35
N LYS A 85 -11.35 7.43 11.85
CA LYS A 85 -10.60 7.33 13.11
C LYS A 85 -11.39 7.83 14.34
N GLY A 86 -12.72 7.86 14.26
CA GLY A 86 -13.58 8.23 15.41
C GLY A 86 -13.46 9.68 15.86
N GLY A 87 -13.05 10.59 14.98
CA GLY A 87 -12.88 12.01 15.24
C GLY A 87 -11.43 12.45 15.45
N ALA A 88 -10.47 11.52 15.47
CA ALA A 88 -9.05 11.83 15.59
C ALA A 88 -8.47 12.28 14.25
N ALA A 89 -8.12 13.56 14.13
CA ALA A 89 -7.41 14.07 12.95
C ALA A 89 -5.96 13.54 12.89
N PRO A 90 -5.36 13.43 11.68
CA PRO A 90 -3.96 13.05 11.57
C PRO A 90 -3.08 14.16 12.15
N ASP A 91 -2.07 13.79 12.94
CA ASP A 91 -1.00 14.74 13.28
C ASP A 91 -0.05 14.85 12.09
N LEU A 92 -0.02 16.04 11.50
CA LEU A 92 0.84 16.37 10.35
C LEU A 92 1.95 17.35 10.73
N THR A 93 2.14 17.63 12.03
CA THR A 93 3.06 18.67 12.51
C THR A 93 4.25 18.14 13.28
N SER A 94 4.12 17.01 13.94
CA SER A 94 5.19 16.36 14.70
C SER A 94 6.25 15.75 13.78
N ASP A 95 7.45 15.55 14.33
CA ASP A 95 8.60 14.96 13.60
C ASP A 95 8.79 13.46 13.89
N ASP A 96 7.85 12.82 14.61
CA ASP A 96 7.85 11.36 14.75
C ASP A 96 7.58 10.66 13.42
N LEU A 97 7.93 9.38 13.35
CA LEU A 97 7.82 8.60 12.12
C LEU A 97 6.41 8.61 11.53
N LYS A 98 5.41 8.36 12.35
CA LYS A 98 4.01 8.32 11.94
C LYS A 98 3.56 9.63 11.29
N SER A 99 3.84 10.74 11.95
CA SER A 99 3.46 12.09 11.49
C SER A 99 4.17 12.46 10.19
N ARG A 100 5.47 12.11 10.06
CA ARG A 100 6.23 12.31 8.82
C ARG A 100 5.67 11.50 7.66
N LEU A 101 5.34 10.23 7.87
CA LEU A 101 4.77 9.35 6.84
C LEU A 101 3.37 9.81 6.41
N LEU A 102 2.50 10.15 7.36
CA LEU A 102 1.17 10.68 7.05
C LEU A 102 1.24 12.01 6.29
N ARG A 103 2.12 12.91 6.69
CA ARG A 103 2.36 14.18 5.98
C ARG A 103 2.79 13.93 4.55
N ALA A 104 3.79 13.06 4.33
CA ALA A 104 4.26 12.72 3.00
C ALA A 104 3.15 12.11 2.12
N GLN A 105 2.28 11.27 2.70
CA GLN A 105 1.16 10.70 1.96
C GLN A 105 0.10 11.75 1.62
N VAL A 106 -0.20 12.67 2.53
CA VAL A 106 -1.14 13.77 2.33
C VAL A 106 -0.61 14.76 1.28
N GLU A 107 0.69 15.03 1.27
CA GLU A 107 1.36 15.82 0.23
C GLU A 107 1.31 15.11 -1.14
N ALA A 108 1.55 13.80 -1.16
CA ALA A 108 1.43 13.00 -2.38
C ALA A 108 -0.01 13.01 -2.96
N ILE A 109 -1.03 12.96 -2.11
CA ILE A 109 -2.44 13.09 -2.51
C ILE A 109 -2.67 14.44 -3.22
N HIS A 110 -2.19 15.53 -2.61
CA HIS A 110 -2.30 16.87 -3.19
C HIS A 110 -1.59 16.94 -4.55
N GLN A 111 -0.31 16.57 -4.58
CA GLN A 111 0.54 16.68 -5.78
C GLN A 111 -0.01 15.88 -6.95
N VAL A 112 -0.45 14.64 -6.72
CA VAL A 112 -1.02 13.79 -7.78
C VAL A 112 -2.27 14.41 -8.40
N VAL A 113 -3.12 15.05 -7.62
CA VAL A 113 -4.30 15.73 -8.16
C VAL A 113 -3.91 16.96 -8.95
N GLU A 114 -2.94 17.76 -8.47
CA GLU A 114 -2.44 18.94 -9.21
C GLU A 114 -1.79 18.53 -10.53
N ASP A 115 -0.95 17.50 -10.54
CA ASP A 115 -0.27 16.99 -11.74
C ASP A 115 -1.26 16.43 -12.79
N ASN A 116 -2.48 16.10 -12.39
CA ASN A 116 -3.50 15.53 -13.27
C ASN A 116 -4.66 16.50 -13.57
N GLN A 117 -4.53 17.80 -13.26
CA GLN A 117 -5.57 18.80 -13.52
C GLN A 117 -5.96 18.87 -14.99
N ASP A 118 -5.00 18.78 -15.90
CA ASP A 118 -5.25 18.77 -17.35
C ASP A 118 -6.15 17.59 -17.75
N THR A 119 -5.93 16.42 -17.16
CA THR A 119 -6.75 15.22 -17.40
C THR A 119 -8.13 15.36 -16.76
N ILE A 120 -8.19 15.78 -15.49
CA ILE A 120 -9.42 15.92 -14.72
C ILE A 120 -10.36 16.95 -15.38
N ASN A 121 -9.82 18.09 -15.83
CA ASN A 121 -10.56 19.23 -16.34
C ASN A 121 -10.76 19.20 -17.86
N GLN A 122 -10.24 18.16 -18.55
CA GLN A 122 -10.34 18.10 -20.02
C GLN A 122 -11.81 18.07 -20.47
N PRO A 123 -12.26 19.04 -21.27
CA PRO A 123 -13.61 19.04 -21.83
C PRO A 123 -13.73 18.02 -22.98
N ASP A 124 -14.95 17.75 -23.41
CA ASP A 124 -15.31 16.93 -24.57
C ASP A 124 -14.88 15.45 -24.53
N ILE A 125 -14.29 15.00 -23.41
CA ILE A 125 -13.95 13.60 -23.15
C ILE A 125 -14.75 13.10 -21.96
N ALA A 126 -15.56 12.05 -22.18
CA ALA A 126 -16.39 11.46 -21.13
C ALA A 126 -15.56 10.63 -20.15
N PHE A 127 -14.89 9.57 -20.59
CA PHE A 127 -14.07 8.75 -19.71
C PHE A 127 -12.60 9.17 -19.76
N LYS A 128 -12.11 9.74 -18.65
CA LYS A 128 -10.76 10.33 -18.57
C LYS A 128 -9.70 9.38 -18.01
N GLY A 129 -10.08 8.19 -17.56
CA GLY A 129 -9.15 7.20 -17.00
C GLY A 129 -8.59 7.55 -15.62
N PHE A 130 -8.93 8.70 -15.05
CA PHE A 130 -8.53 9.08 -13.68
C PHE A 130 -9.47 8.44 -12.65
N VAL A 131 -9.35 7.11 -12.52
CA VAL A 131 -10.18 6.29 -11.63
C VAL A 131 -9.47 6.06 -10.28
N PRO A 132 -10.19 5.66 -9.21
CA PRO A 132 -9.59 5.48 -7.88
C PRO A 132 -8.37 4.56 -7.83
N ALA A 133 -8.31 3.52 -8.67
CA ALA A 133 -7.17 2.61 -8.73
C ALA A 133 -5.92 3.27 -9.37
N VAL A 134 -6.11 4.08 -10.42
CA VAL A 134 -5.03 4.85 -11.05
C VAL A 134 -4.52 5.91 -10.09
N PHE A 135 -5.42 6.65 -9.46
CA PHE A 135 -5.08 7.64 -8.44
C PHE A 135 -4.26 7.03 -7.30
N ALA A 136 -4.72 5.91 -6.70
CA ALA A 136 -4.00 5.24 -5.63
C ALA A 136 -2.58 4.83 -6.03
N ARG A 137 -2.41 4.28 -7.24
CA ARG A 137 -1.09 3.94 -7.77
C ARG A 137 -0.18 5.16 -7.86
N LEU A 138 -0.68 6.26 -8.41
CA LEU A 138 0.09 7.51 -8.54
C LEU A 138 0.49 8.08 -7.17
N VAL A 139 -0.43 8.08 -6.20
CA VAL A 139 -0.15 8.50 -4.81
C VAL A 139 0.94 7.64 -4.19
N ASN A 140 0.87 6.32 -4.35
CA ASN A 140 1.88 5.42 -3.80
C ASN A 140 3.24 5.58 -4.49
N GLU A 141 3.27 5.80 -5.80
CA GLU A 141 4.51 6.10 -6.55
C GLU A 141 5.13 7.45 -6.08
N GLU A 142 4.31 8.48 -5.81
CA GLU A 142 4.77 9.77 -5.26
C GLU A 142 5.27 9.61 -3.82
N PHE A 143 4.49 8.95 -2.97
CA PHE A 143 4.87 8.65 -1.60
C PHE A 143 6.21 7.91 -1.53
N GLN A 144 6.41 6.89 -2.38
CA GLN A 144 7.65 6.13 -2.45
C GLN A 144 8.84 6.99 -2.89
N ARG A 145 8.64 7.95 -3.81
CA ARG A 145 9.70 8.90 -4.18
C ARG A 145 10.16 9.76 -3.01
N ASN A 146 9.22 10.16 -2.15
CA ASN A 146 9.49 11.05 -1.03
C ASN A 146 10.05 10.31 0.19
N MET A 147 9.63 9.06 0.43
CA MET A 147 10.00 8.29 1.62
C MET A 147 11.11 7.26 1.36
N GLY A 148 11.40 6.95 0.11
CA GLY A 148 12.46 6.01 -0.25
C GLY A 148 12.23 4.63 0.34
N GLU A 149 13.20 4.17 1.15
CA GLU A 149 13.16 2.83 1.76
C GLU A 149 12.55 2.80 3.17
N GLU A 150 12.10 3.95 3.69
CA GLU A 150 11.61 4.06 5.06
C GLU A 150 10.22 3.40 5.21
N ALA A 151 9.35 3.56 4.20
CA ALA A 151 8.05 2.91 4.15
C ALA A 151 7.57 2.75 2.70
N GLU A 152 6.84 1.68 2.42
CA GLU A 152 6.18 1.43 1.15
C GLU A 152 4.68 1.23 1.37
N VAL A 153 3.86 1.84 0.53
CA VAL A 153 2.42 1.56 0.44
C VAL A 153 2.12 1.07 -0.97
N LYS A 154 1.40 -0.03 -1.06
CA LYS A 154 1.06 -0.68 -2.33
C LYS A 154 -0.41 -1.10 -2.33
N VAL A 155 -1.07 -0.99 -3.47
CA VAL A 155 -2.36 -1.63 -3.70
C VAL A 155 -2.13 -2.83 -4.59
N THR A 156 -2.50 -4.00 -4.11
CA THR A 156 -2.44 -5.27 -4.84
C THR A 156 -3.79 -5.98 -4.79
N ALA A 157 -3.88 -7.20 -5.32
CA ALA A 157 -5.10 -8.00 -5.31
C ALA A 157 -4.75 -9.49 -5.43
N PRO A 158 -5.70 -10.40 -5.22
CA PRO A 158 -5.56 -11.79 -5.65
C PRO A 158 -4.99 -11.86 -7.08
N PRO A 159 -4.01 -12.73 -7.36
CA PRO A 159 -3.27 -12.74 -8.63
C PRO A 159 -4.15 -12.76 -9.88
N GLU A 160 -5.29 -13.42 -9.81
CA GLU A 160 -6.29 -13.53 -10.89
C GLU A 160 -7.08 -12.26 -11.17
N LEU A 161 -7.06 -11.29 -10.24
CA LEU A 161 -7.75 -9.99 -10.36
C LEU A 161 -6.80 -8.87 -10.81
N ILE A 162 -5.50 -9.16 -10.94
CA ILE A 162 -4.50 -8.16 -11.30
C ILE A 162 -4.67 -7.71 -12.75
N ARG A 163 -5.02 -6.44 -12.95
CA ARG A 163 -5.08 -5.77 -14.26
C ARG A 163 -3.79 -5.02 -14.58
N ASN A 164 -3.17 -4.40 -13.59
CA ASN A 164 -1.90 -3.70 -13.72
C ASN A 164 -0.74 -4.60 -13.27
N ARG A 165 0.17 -4.91 -14.17
CA ARG A 165 1.33 -5.78 -13.88
C ARG A 165 2.25 -5.24 -12.78
N LYS A 166 2.33 -3.91 -12.61
CA LYS A 166 3.11 -3.28 -11.52
C LYS A 166 2.51 -3.53 -10.13
N ALA A 167 1.21 -3.84 -10.08
CA ALA A 167 0.48 -4.11 -8.85
C ALA A 167 0.50 -5.60 -8.45
N ARG A 168 1.27 -6.45 -9.14
CA ARG A 168 1.34 -7.88 -8.81
C ARG A 168 1.80 -8.09 -7.38
N PRO A 169 1.12 -8.98 -6.64
CA PRO A 169 1.59 -9.38 -5.32
C PRO A 169 2.93 -10.13 -5.45
N ASP A 170 3.83 -9.94 -4.49
CA ASP A 170 5.01 -10.78 -4.33
C ASP A 170 4.62 -12.14 -3.71
N ASP A 171 5.58 -13.06 -3.57
CA ASP A 171 5.31 -14.42 -3.11
C ASP A 171 4.71 -14.45 -1.70
N TRP A 172 5.17 -13.58 -0.79
CA TRP A 172 4.62 -13.47 0.56
C TRP A 172 3.17 -12.94 0.54
N GLU A 173 2.89 -11.90 -0.26
CA GLU A 173 1.54 -11.37 -0.44
C GLU A 173 0.61 -12.43 -1.04
N VAL A 174 1.08 -13.18 -2.03
CA VAL A 174 0.31 -14.29 -2.64
C VAL A 174 -0.05 -15.33 -1.59
N GLU A 175 0.92 -15.74 -0.77
CA GLU A 175 0.72 -16.74 0.28
C GLU A 175 -0.30 -16.25 1.32
N ALA A 176 -0.13 -15.05 1.85
CA ALA A 176 -1.04 -14.46 2.83
C ALA A 176 -2.46 -14.23 2.26
N ILE A 177 -2.57 -13.76 1.02
CA ILE A 177 -3.89 -13.57 0.36
C ILE A 177 -4.62 -14.91 0.22
N ARG A 178 -3.92 -15.98 -0.20
CA ARG A 178 -4.53 -17.28 -0.44
C ARG A 178 -4.84 -18.06 0.82
N ASN A 179 -3.88 -18.11 1.74
CA ASN A 179 -3.96 -18.99 2.90
C ASN A 179 -4.69 -18.38 4.09
N ASP A 180 -4.68 -17.03 4.18
CA ASP A 180 -5.28 -16.29 5.28
C ASP A 180 -6.49 -15.48 4.82
N LEU A 181 -6.31 -14.40 4.04
CA LEU A 181 -7.39 -13.47 3.69
C LEU A 181 -8.53 -14.11 2.88
N SER A 182 -8.25 -15.16 2.10
CA SER A 182 -9.24 -15.92 1.33
C SER A 182 -9.73 -17.18 2.05
N ALA A 183 -9.23 -17.48 3.24
CA ALA A 183 -9.63 -18.66 4.00
C ALA A 183 -11.10 -18.59 4.43
N PRO A 184 -11.84 -19.70 4.43
CA PRO A 184 -13.27 -19.71 4.82
C PRO A 184 -13.54 -19.23 6.25
N GLY A 185 -12.54 -19.27 7.13
CA GLY A 185 -12.64 -18.80 8.52
C GLY A 185 -12.12 -17.39 8.77
N TRP A 186 -11.68 -16.69 7.72
CA TRP A 186 -11.17 -15.34 7.89
C TRP A 186 -12.26 -14.36 8.30
N GLU A 187 -12.03 -13.61 9.37
CA GLU A 187 -12.95 -12.57 9.81
C GLU A 187 -12.85 -11.36 8.88
N LYS A 188 -13.94 -11.04 8.18
CA LYS A 188 -13.98 -9.88 7.27
C LYS A 188 -13.68 -8.59 8.01
N GLY A 189 -12.69 -7.86 7.52
CA GLY A 189 -12.21 -6.63 8.12
C GLY A 189 -11.02 -6.83 9.07
N ALA A 190 -10.67 -8.06 9.42
CA ALA A 190 -9.43 -8.34 10.11
C ALA A 190 -8.24 -8.05 9.19
N VAL A 191 -7.13 -7.65 9.79
CA VAL A 191 -5.89 -7.27 9.12
C VAL A 191 -4.86 -8.36 9.35
N PHE A 192 -4.14 -8.76 8.30
CA PHE A 192 -3.02 -9.68 8.40
C PHE A 192 -1.72 -8.90 8.58
N SER A 193 -0.88 -9.30 9.52
CA SER A 193 0.44 -8.67 9.71
C SER A 193 1.47 -9.69 10.16
N ALA A 194 2.71 -9.53 9.70
CA ALA A 194 3.83 -10.35 10.11
C ALA A 194 5.17 -9.64 9.87
N GLU A 195 6.18 -10.05 10.65
CA GLU A 195 7.57 -9.84 10.28
C GLU A 195 7.90 -10.70 9.06
N ALA A 196 8.49 -10.10 8.05
CA ALA A 196 8.88 -10.78 6.83
C ALA A 196 10.08 -10.10 6.17
N GLU A 197 10.63 -10.70 5.12
CA GLU A 197 11.60 -10.02 4.26
C GLU A 197 10.90 -9.31 3.11
N LYS A 198 11.41 -8.13 2.77
CA LYS A 198 11.09 -7.39 1.55
C LYS A 198 12.38 -6.97 0.88
N ASP A 199 12.63 -7.47 -0.32
CA ASP A 199 13.85 -7.18 -1.09
C ASP A 199 15.15 -7.47 -0.32
N GLY A 200 15.17 -8.59 0.44
CA GLY A 200 16.31 -9.03 1.25
C GLY A 200 16.51 -8.26 2.57
N ARG A 201 15.55 -7.46 2.99
CA ARG A 201 15.59 -6.69 4.24
C ARG A 201 14.44 -7.08 5.17
N PRO A 202 14.69 -7.14 6.50
CA PRO A 202 13.60 -7.30 7.46
C PRO A 202 12.58 -6.15 7.33
N ALA A 203 11.31 -6.50 7.34
CA ALA A 203 10.21 -5.54 7.30
C ALA A 203 9.02 -6.05 8.11
N PHE A 204 8.34 -5.16 8.81
CA PHE A 204 7.02 -5.44 9.33
C PHE A 204 5.99 -5.16 8.22
N ARG A 205 5.24 -6.18 7.83
CA ARG A 205 4.31 -6.10 6.69
C ARG A 205 2.87 -6.26 7.16
N VAL A 206 2.00 -5.41 6.62
CA VAL A 206 0.58 -5.37 6.96
C VAL A 206 -0.24 -5.45 5.69
N LEU A 207 -1.26 -6.29 5.67
CA LEU A 207 -2.21 -6.43 4.58
C LEU A 207 -3.62 -6.09 5.06
N VAL A 208 -4.14 -4.98 4.57
CA VAL A 208 -5.50 -4.50 4.85
C VAL A 208 -6.41 -4.95 3.71
N PRO A 209 -7.31 -5.92 3.92
CA PRO A 209 -8.17 -6.42 2.86
C PRO A 209 -9.20 -5.38 2.43
N GLU A 210 -9.44 -5.30 1.12
CA GLU A 210 -10.46 -4.47 0.51
C GLU A 210 -11.52 -5.33 -0.17
N TYR A 211 -12.77 -5.14 0.21
CA TYR A 211 -13.89 -5.89 -0.34
C TYR A 211 -14.69 -5.03 -1.32
N TYR A 212 -15.19 -5.66 -2.40
CA TYR A 212 -16.02 -4.95 -3.37
C TYR A 212 -17.25 -4.34 -2.72
N GLY A 213 -17.40 -3.04 -2.87
CA GLY A 213 -18.65 -2.31 -2.68
C GLY A 213 -19.47 -2.22 -3.97
N GLN A 214 -20.68 -1.67 -3.90
CA GLN A 214 -21.57 -1.53 -5.06
C GLN A 214 -20.90 -0.76 -6.21
N GLY A 215 -20.16 0.31 -5.93
CA GLY A 215 -19.47 1.11 -6.94
C GLY A 215 -18.35 0.35 -7.68
N CYS A 216 -17.77 -0.69 -7.08
CA CYS A 216 -16.72 -1.50 -7.71
C CYS A 216 -17.28 -2.36 -8.85
N LEU A 217 -18.56 -2.74 -8.76
CA LEU A 217 -19.18 -3.70 -9.68
C LEU A 217 -19.41 -3.14 -11.08
N ALA A 218 -19.34 -1.82 -11.26
CA ALA A 218 -19.38 -1.22 -12.59
C ALA A 218 -18.25 -1.77 -13.49
N CYS A 219 -17.06 -2.00 -12.88
CA CYS A 219 -15.89 -2.53 -13.57
C CYS A 219 -15.63 -4.01 -13.24
N HIS A 220 -15.92 -4.47 -12.02
CA HIS A 220 -15.55 -5.81 -11.54
C HIS A 220 -16.73 -6.78 -11.42
N GLY A 221 -17.94 -6.32 -11.69
CA GLY A 221 -19.17 -7.10 -11.50
C GLY A 221 -19.52 -8.05 -12.64
N SER A 222 -20.83 -8.24 -12.85
CA SER A 222 -21.39 -9.14 -13.85
C SER A 222 -21.93 -8.36 -15.06
N PRO A 223 -22.06 -9.00 -16.24
CA PRO A 223 -21.67 -10.38 -16.53
C PRO A 223 -20.15 -10.55 -16.69
N LYS A 224 -19.62 -11.68 -16.23
CA LYS A 224 -18.20 -12.01 -16.40
C LYS A 224 -17.80 -12.02 -17.86
N GLY A 225 -16.69 -11.40 -18.19
CA GLY A 225 -16.15 -11.31 -19.55
C GLY A 225 -16.67 -10.14 -20.38
N GLU A 226 -17.71 -9.42 -19.94
CA GLU A 226 -18.13 -8.17 -20.57
C GLU A 226 -17.05 -7.10 -20.34
N LEU A 227 -16.72 -6.33 -21.39
CA LEU A 227 -15.74 -5.24 -21.25
C LEU A 227 -16.35 -4.09 -20.45
N ASP A 228 -15.63 -3.63 -19.47
CA ASP A 228 -15.96 -2.42 -18.73
C ASP A 228 -15.54 -1.14 -19.48
N VAL A 229 -15.79 0.02 -18.87
CA VAL A 229 -15.45 1.32 -19.45
C VAL A 229 -13.94 1.52 -19.66
N THR A 230 -13.09 0.73 -19.00
CA THR A 230 -11.63 0.76 -19.15
C THR A 230 -11.11 -0.20 -20.22
N GLY A 231 -12.00 -0.99 -20.83
CA GLY A 231 -11.68 -2.00 -21.85
C GLY A 231 -11.18 -3.33 -21.28
N TYR A 232 -11.29 -3.55 -19.96
CA TYR A 232 -10.98 -4.83 -19.32
C TYR A 232 -12.23 -5.69 -19.13
N PRO A 233 -12.11 -7.03 -19.25
CA PRO A 233 -13.23 -7.91 -18.97
C PRO A 233 -13.55 -7.93 -17.48
N LYS A 234 -14.83 -7.80 -17.16
CA LYS A 234 -15.34 -7.94 -15.79
C LYS A 234 -15.07 -9.35 -15.25
N GLU A 235 -14.70 -9.46 -13.99
CA GLU A 235 -14.38 -10.74 -13.35
C GLU A 235 -15.63 -11.49 -12.82
N GLY A 236 -16.80 -10.84 -12.76
CA GLY A 236 -18.04 -11.39 -12.22
C GLY A 236 -18.13 -11.33 -10.70
N GLY A 237 -17.42 -10.36 -10.10
CA GLY A 237 -17.39 -10.13 -8.66
C GLY A 237 -18.74 -9.69 -8.08
N LYS A 238 -18.88 -9.88 -6.79
CA LYS A 238 -20.06 -9.52 -5.99
C LYS A 238 -19.68 -8.61 -4.85
N VAL A 239 -20.65 -7.88 -4.31
CA VAL A 239 -20.45 -7.10 -3.07
C VAL A 239 -19.94 -8.02 -1.96
N GLY A 240 -18.86 -7.63 -1.33
CA GLY A 240 -18.22 -8.37 -0.24
C GLY A 240 -17.24 -9.45 -0.68
N ASP A 241 -16.95 -9.64 -1.97
CA ASP A 241 -15.81 -10.44 -2.41
C ASP A 241 -14.51 -9.66 -2.17
N LEU A 242 -13.43 -10.38 -1.86
CA LEU A 242 -12.10 -9.77 -1.72
C LEU A 242 -11.66 -9.27 -3.10
N GLY A 243 -11.56 -7.96 -3.24
CA GLY A 243 -11.23 -7.30 -4.51
C GLY A 243 -9.82 -6.73 -4.54
N GLY A 244 -9.20 -6.53 -3.39
CA GLY A 244 -7.87 -5.95 -3.28
C GLY A 244 -7.30 -6.02 -1.87
N VAL A 245 -6.07 -5.54 -1.75
CA VAL A 245 -5.33 -5.45 -0.49
C VAL A 245 -4.43 -4.20 -0.56
N ILE A 246 -4.37 -3.46 0.53
CA ILE A 246 -3.38 -2.39 0.73
C ILE A 246 -2.30 -2.92 1.65
#